data_ebe0e437beb2d2b828836fad73f7c3b3
#
_entry.id   ebe0e437beb2d2b828836fad73f7c3b3
#
_cell.length_a   1.000
_cell.length_b   1.000
_cell.length_c   1.000
_cell.angle_alpha   90.00
_cell.angle_beta   90.00
_cell.angle_gamma   90.00
#
_symmetry.space_group_name_H-M   'P 1'
#
loop_
_entity.id
_entity.type
_entity.pdbx_description
1 polymer ?
#
loop_
_entity_poly.entity_id
_entity_poly.type
_entity_poly.pdbx_seq_one_letter_code
_entity_poly.pdbx_strand_id
1 'polypeptide(L)'
;DNEVAINAKPEQSGMHPLLSIFVSWFPMLLLIGVWIFFMRQMQSGKGGGALGFGRSKAKLLNENKQKVTFNDVAGIDEAKQELEEVVSFLKDPHKFQRLGAKIPKGALLVGPPGTGKTLLARAIAGEAGVPFFSISGSDFVEMFVGVGASRVRDMFEQGKKNAPCIIFIDEIDAVGRHRGAGLGGGNDEREQTLNQLLVEMDGFEANEGVIIVAATNRPDVLDPALLRPGRFDRQVVVPAPDIIGRDKILKVHTRKIKMDKSVKTISIARSTPGFSGADLANIVNEAALIAARKNKKIVTMDDFEDAKDLSLIHISEPTRPNC
;
A
#
# COMPACT_ATOMS: atom_id res chain seq x y z
N ASP A 1 80.64 -62.16 -32.59
CA ASP A 1 79.80 -61.03 -32.95
C ASP A 1 78.41 -61.56 -33.14
N ASN A 2 77.54 -61.42 -32.15
CA ASN A 2 76.14 -61.77 -32.21
C ASN A 2 75.30 -60.50 -32.12
N GLU A 3 74.84 -60.01 -33.27
CA GLU A 3 73.85 -58.95 -33.33
C GLU A 3 72.47 -59.49 -33.00
N VAL A 4 71.93 -59.08 -31.90
CA VAL A 4 70.54 -59.35 -31.48
C VAL A 4 69.70 -58.18 -31.98
N ALA A 5 68.91 -58.40 -33.04
CA ALA A 5 67.89 -57.44 -33.49
C ALA A 5 66.70 -57.47 -32.60
N ILE A 6 66.48 -56.42 -31.80
CA ILE A 6 65.28 -56.24 -30.96
C ILE A 6 64.19 -55.57 -31.85
N ASN A 7 63.19 -56.34 -32.22
CA ASN A 7 62.02 -55.84 -32.98
C ASN A 7 60.90 -55.54 -31.96
N ALA A 8 60.79 -54.31 -31.55
CA ALA A 8 59.66 -53.87 -30.73
C ALA A 8 58.48 -53.53 -31.67
N LYS A 9 57.48 -54.40 -31.67
CA LYS A 9 56.17 -54.07 -32.25
C LYS A 9 55.42 -53.22 -31.25
N PRO A 10 54.90 -52.04 -31.65
CA PRO A 10 53.97 -51.30 -30.78
C PRO A 10 52.64 -52.08 -30.72
N GLU A 11 52.19 -52.40 -29.48
CA GLU A 11 50.81 -52.89 -29.24
C GLU A 11 49.84 -51.82 -29.64
N GLN A 12 49.11 -52.08 -30.73
CA GLN A 12 47.92 -51.31 -31.07
C GLN A 12 46.81 -51.73 -30.13
N SER A 13 46.66 -50.97 -29.01
CA SER A 13 45.47 -51.02 -28.22
C SER A 13 44.30 -50.51 -29.07
N GLY A 14 43.47 -51.47 -29.52
CA GLY A 14 42.40 -51.25 -30.44
C GLY A 14 41.21 -50.45 -29.87
N MET A 15 41.35 -49.17 -29.69
CA MET A 15 40.20 -48.29 -29.63
C MET A 15 39.96 -47.68 -31.01
N HIS A 16 38.74 -47.86 -31.48
CA HIS A 16 38.31 -47.27 -32.76
C HIS A 16 38.61 -45.76 -32.76
N PRO A 17 39.22 -45.20 -33.82
CA PRO A 17 39.66 -43.79 -33.83
C PRO A 17 38.49 -42.83 -33.57
N LEU A 18 37.26 -43.20 -33.89
CA LEU A 18 36.06 -42.42 -33.52
C LEU A 18 35.77 -42.42 -32.01
N LEU A 19 36.16 -43.47 -31.28
CA LEU A 19 35.94 -43.59 -29.85
C LEU A 19 36.95 -42.76 -29.05
N SER A 20 38.17 -42.68 -29.55
CA SER A 20 39.22 -41.84 -28.93
C SER A 20 38.92 -40.33 -29.08
N ILE A 21 38.37 -39.92 -30.24
CA ILE A 21 37.90 -38.55 -30.46
C ILE A 21 36.72 -38.24 -29.49
N PHE A 22 35.77 -39.17 -29.33
CA PHE A 22 34.64 -38.97 -28.48
C PHE A 22 35.06 -38.83 -26.98
N VAL A 23 35.96 -39.69 -26.52
CA VAL A 23 36.47 -39.64 -25.13
C VAL A 23 37.27 -38.35 -24.90
N SER A 24 38.04 -37.85 -25.89
CA SER A 24 38.79 -36.60 -25.79
C SER A 24 37.86 -35.35 -25.72
N TRP A 25 36.74 -35.36 -26.45
CA TRP A 25 35.80 -34.21 -26.48
C TRP A 25 34.70 -34.29 -25.40
N PHE A 26 34.48 -35.48 -24.79
CA PHE A 26 33.46 -35.71 -23.80
C PHE A 26 33.50 -34.73 -22.60
N PRO A 27 34.65 -34.43 -21.97
CA PRO A 27 34.75 -33.45 -20.90
C PRO A 27 34.30 -32.06 -21.31
N MET A 28 34.66 -31.64 -22.55
CA MET A 28 34.29 -30.34 -23.09
C MET A 28 32.77 -30.25 -23.36
N LEU A 29 32.16 -31.31 -23.94
CA LEU A 29 30.74 -31.37 -24.18
C LEU A 29 29.96 -31.42 -22.87
N LEU A 30 30.49 -32.09 -21.83
CA LEU A 30 29.89 -32.13 -20.50
C LEU A 30 29.89 -30.74 -19.86
N LEU A 31 31.01 -29.98 -19.94
CA LEU A 31 31.08 -28.61 -19.46
C LEU A 31 30.07 -27.68 -20.18
N ILE A 32 29.97 -27.81 -21.48
CA ILE A 32 29.03 -27.05 -22.29
C ILE A 32 27.58 -27.43 -21.90
N GLY A 33 27.30 -28.71 -21.70
CA GLY A 33 25.97 -29.20 -21.24
C GLY A 33 25.59 -28.66 -19.86
N VAL A 34 26.53 -28.67 -18.90
CA VAL A 34 26.36 -28.10 -17.58
C VAL A 34 26.16 -26.59 -17.67
N TRP A 35 26.93 -25.90 -18.51
CA TRP A 35 26.78 -24.46 -18.70
C TRP A 35 25.43 -24.09 -19.31
N ILE A 36 24.97 -24.82 -20.34
CA ILE A 36 23.64 -24.64 -20.95
C ILE A 36 22.53 -24.97 -19.93
N PHE A 37 22.72 -26.01 -19.09
CA PHE A 37 21.78 -26.37 -18.03
C PHE A 37 21.68 -25.23 -17.00
N PHE A 38 22.81 -24.67 -16.55
CA PHE A 38 22.83 -23.50 -15.64
C PHE A 38 22.21 -22.27 -16.28
N MET A 39 22.50 -22.00 -17.56
CA MET A 39 21.89 -20.88 -18.28
C MET A 39 20.37 -21.04 -18.42
N ARG A 40 19.90 -22.26 -18.74
CA ARG A 40 18.46 -22.55 -18.78
C ARG A 40 17.81 -22.45 -17.39
N GLN A 41 18.48 -22.89 -16.37
CA GLN A 41 17.99 -22.78 -14.98
C GLN A 41 17.95 -21.32 -14.54
N MET A 42 18.89 -20.49 -14.95
CA MET A 42 18.83 -19.03 -14.71
C MET A 42 17.74 -18.35 -15.53
N GLN A 43 17.42 -18.82 -16.75
CA GLN A 43 16.35 -18.28 -17.57
C GLN A 43 14.96 -18.84 -17.21
N SER A 44 14.85 -20.06 -16.72
CA SER A 44 13.59 -20.68 -16.31
C SER A 44 13.25 -20.44 -14.83
N GLY A 45 14.12 -19.81 -14.07
CA GLY A 45 13.89 -19.36 -12.70
C GLY A 45 12.79 -18.30 -12.68
N LYS A 46 11.55 -18.72 -12.52
CA LYS A 46 10.38 -17.92 -12.23
C LYS A 46 10.69 -17.04 -11.00
N GLY A 47 11.14 -15.82 -11.24
CA GLY A 47 11.11 -14.73 -10.29
C GLY A 47 12.08 -14.80 -9.12
N GLY A 48 13.12 -14.00 -9.13
CA GLY A 48 13.85 -13.71 -7.91
C GLY A 48 15.34 -13.47 -8.05
N GLY A 49 15.81 -13.03 -9.22
CA GLY A 49 17.12 -12.42 -9.32
C GLY A 49 17.10 -10.95 -8.87
N ALA A 50 18.24 -10.33 -8.71
CA ALA A 50 18.45 -8.94 -8.29
C ALA A 50 17.54 -7.90 -9.00
N LEU A 51 16.91 -8.25 -10.13
CA LEU A 51 15.92 -7.45 -10.85
C LEU A 51 14.53 -7.43 -10.21
N GLY A 52 14.28 -8.25 -9.18
CA GLY A 52 12.98 -8.28 -8.47
C GLY A 52 12.82 -7.22 -7.38
N PHE A 53 13.88 -6.56 -6.97
CA PHE A 53 13.86 -5.57 -5.88
C PHE A 53 13.10 -4.27 -6.24
N GLY A 54 12.99 -3.94 -7.52
CA GLY A 54 12.29 -2.74 -8.01
C GLY A 54 10.79 -2.91 -8.22
N ARG A 55 10.22 -4.11 -8.10
CA ARG A 55 8.78 -4.29 -8.33
C ARG A 55 7.95 -3.71 -7.19
N SER A 56 6.97 -2.93 -7.55
CA SER A 56 6.02 -2.34 -6.60
C SER A 56 5.35 -3.42 -5.76
N LYS A 57 5.33 -3.23 -4.43
CA LYS A 57 4.54 -4.02 -3.48
C LYS A 57 3.08 -3.55 -3.43
N ALA A 58 2.65 -2.70 -4.37
CA ALA A 58 1.28 -2.23 -4.41
C ALA A 58 0.33 -3.43 -4.40
N LYS A 59 -0.48 -3.52 -3.35
CA LYS A 59 -1.47 -4.58 -3.19
C LYS A 59 -2.71 -4.17 -3.95
N LEU A 60 -2.98 -4.87 -5.04
CA LEU A 60 -4.30 -4.86 -5.63
C LEU A 60 -5.25 -5.49 -4.61
N LEU A 61 -6.07 -4.67 -3.96
CA LEU A 61 -7.14 -5.20 -3.11
C LEU A 61 -8.22 -5.74 -4.05
N ASN A 62 -8.09 -7.04 -4.37
CA ASN A 62 -9.07 -7.75 -5.19
C ASN A 62 -10.48 -7.58 -4.63
N GLU A 63 -11.42 -7.30 -5.51
CA GLU A 63 -12.85 -6.98 -5.27
C GLU A 63 -13.63 -8.00 -4.42
N ASN A 64 -13.08 -9.18 -4.15
CA ASN A 64 -13.79 -10.27 -3.45
C ASN A 64 -13.85 -10.14 -1.93
N LYS A 65 -13.26 -9.10 -1.33
CA LYS A 65 -13.41 -8.82 0.11
C LYS A 65 -14.27 -7.59 0.28
N GLN A 66 -15.52 -7.80 0.69
CA GLN A 66 -16.54 -6.82 1.11
C GLN A 66 -16.27 -5.40 0.59
N LYS A 67 -16.98 -5.00 -0.47
CA LYS A 67 -16.92 -3.63 -1.00
C LYS A 67 -17.24 -2.66 0.13
N VAL A 68 -16.26 -1.86 0.52
CA VAL A 68 -16.46 -0.75 1.44
C VAL A 68 -17.14 0.37 0.66
N THR A 69 -18.24 0.90 1.16
CA THR A 69 -19.01 1.98 0.54
C THR A 69 -19.12 3.18 1.48
N PHE A 70 -19.70 4.28 1.02
CA PHE A 70 -19.95 5.45 1.86
C PHE A 70 -20.85 5.17 3.07
N ASN A 71 -21.62 4.07 3.05
CA ASN A 71 -22.42 3.62 4.20
C ASN A 71 -21.57 3.09 5.36
N ASP A 72 -20.33 2.68 5.09
CA ASP A 72 -19.39 2.19 6.10
C ASP A 72 -18.54 3.30 6.69
N VAL A 73 -18.59 4.49 6.09
CA VAL A 73 -17.89 5.70 6.53
C VAL A 73 -18.91 6.63 7.19
N ALA A 74 -18.64 7.09 8.40
CA ALA A 74 -19.53 7.97 9.16
C ALA A 74 -18.76 9.12 9.82
N GLY A 75 -19.48 10.21 10.12
CA GLY A 75 -18.93 11.34 10.88
C GLY A 75 -18.02 12.29 10.12
N ILE A 76 -17.95 12.18 8.78
CA ILE A 76 -17.16 13.03 7.89
C ILE A 76 -17.97 13.37 6.63
N ASP A 77 -19.19 13.86 6.83
CA ASP A 77 -20.15 14.07 5.73
C ASP A 77 -19.64 15.13 4.73
N GLU A 78 -18.98 16.18 5.20
CA GLU A 78 -18.37 17.23 4.34
C GLU A 78 -17.30 16.64 3.43
N ALA A 79 -16.37 15.86 3.98
CA ALA A 79 -15.32 15.20 3.18
C ALA A 79 -15.91 14.23 2.15
N LYS A 80 -17.04 13.57 2.46
CA LYS A 80 -17.74 12.73 1.48
C LYS A 80 -18.30 13.55 0.33
N GLN A 81 -18.97 14.67 0.61
CA GLN A 81 -19.54 15.55 -0.43
C GLN A 81 -18.46 16.06 -1.37
N GLU A 82 -17.32 16.51 -0.85
CA GLU A 82 -16.20 16.96 -1.67
C GLU A 82 -15.67 15.87 -2.61
N LEU A 83 -15.77 14.60 -2.21
CA LEU A 83 -15.29 13.46 -2.98
C LEU A 83 -16.35 12.79 -3.86
N GLU A 84 -17.64 13.18 -3.74
CA GLU A 84 -18.72 12.68 -4.62
C GLU A 84 -18.48 13.04 -6.09
N GLU A 85 -17.86 14.19 -6.36
CA GLU A 85 -17.48 14.57 -7.72
C GLU A 85 -16.44 13.60 -8.31
N VAL A 86 -15.48 13.17 -7.49
CA VAL A 86 -14.46 12.18 -7.87
C VAL A 86 -15.12 10.83 -8.20
N VAL A 87 -16.06 10.40 -7.37
CA VAL A 87 -16.85 9.17 -7.61
C VAL A 87 -17.65 9.28 -8.90
N SER A 88 -18.34 10.42 -9.11
CA SER A 88 -19.15 10.67 -10.30
C SER A 88 -18.31 10.64 -11.57
N PHE A 89 -17.10 11.20 -11.53
CA PHE A 89 -16.17 11.15 -12.64
C PHE A 89 -15.69 9.72 -12.94
N LEU A 90 -15.29 8.96 -11.92
CA LEU A 90 -14.85 7.59 -12.12
C LEU A 90 -15.95 6.69 -12.68
N LYS A 91 -17.22 6.98 -12.36
CA LYS A 91 -18.40 6.28 -12.91
C LYS A 91 -18.67 6.64 -14.38
N ASP A 92 -18.56 7.92 -14.74
CA ASP A 92 -18.81 8.41 -16.09
C ASP A 92 -17.86 9.57 -16.48
N PRO A 93 -16.65 9.26 -16.93
CA PRO A 93 -15.68 10.27 -17.35
C PRO A 93 -16.16 11.11 -18.53
N HIS A 94 -16.95 10.52 -19.45
CA HIS A 94 -17.38 11.17 -20.67
C HIS A 94 -18.33 12.36 -20.44
N LYS A 95 -19.13 12.31 -19.36
CA LYS A 95 -20.03 13.40 -18.98
C LYS A 95 -19.25 14.70 -18.73
N PHE A 96 -18.14 14.61 -18.05
CA PHE A 96 -17.31 15.76 -17.69
C PHE A 96 -16.49 16.27 -18.88
N GLN A 97 -15.98 15.37 -19.72
CA GLN A 97 -15.23 15.71 -20.93
C GLN A 97 -16.07 16.53 -21.92
N ARG A 98 -17.36 16.20 -22.11
CA ARG A 98 -18.26 16.94 -23.00
C ARG A 98 -18.45 18.39 -22.59
N LEU A 99 -18.34 18.70 -21.31
CA LEU A 99 -18.49 20.06 -20.75
C LEU A 99 -17.15 20.81 -20.69
N GLY A 100 -16.03 20.17 -21.07
CA GLY A 100 -14.70 20.75 -20.98
C GLY A 100 -14.19 20.92 -19.53
N ALA A 101 -14.82 20.25 -18.57
CA ALA A 101 -14.42 20.32 -17.17
C ALA A 101 -13.09 19.60 -16.98
N LYS A 102 -12.15 20.27 -16.30
CA LYS A 102 -10.88 19.66 -15.86
C LYS A 102 -11.11 19.01 -14.50
N ILE A 103 -10.85 17.73 -14.44
CA ILE A 103 -11.00 16.96 -13.20
C ILE A 103 -9.69 16.99 -12.45
N PRO A 104 -9.72 17.06 -11.10
CA PRO A 104 -8.53 16.97 -10.29
C PRO A 104 -7.84 15.63 -10.52
N LYS A 105 -6.54 15.68 -10.83
CA LYS A 105 -5.73 14.46 -11.01
C LYS A 105 -5.46 13.76 -9.69
N GLY A 106 -5.46 14.53 -8.59
CA GLY A 106 -5.18 14.03 -7.28
C GLY A 106 -5.95 14.72 -6.16
N ALA A 107 -6.25 13.96 -5.10
CA ALA A 107 -6.84 14.44 -3.86
C ALA A 107 -5.92 14.10 -2.68
N LEU A 108 -5.68 15.08 -1.80
CA LEU A 108 -4.92 14.91 -0.58
C LEU A 108 -5.86 14.89 0.62
N LEU A 109 -5.92 13.78 1.33
CA LEU A 109 -6.67 13.63 2.57
C LEU A 109 -5.80 14.06 3.76
N VAL A 110 -6.21 15.11 4.44
CA VAL A 110 -5.47 15.70 5.56
C VAL A 110 -6.25 15.55 6.85
N GLY A 111 -5.60 15.10 7.92
CA GLY A 111 -6.26 15.05 9.23
C GLY A 111 -5.53 14.19 10.25
N PRO A 112 -5.96 14.22 11.51
CA PRO A 112 -5.35 13.45 12.58
C PRO A 112 -5.32 11.94 12.30
N PRO A 113 -4.44 11.16 12.93
CA PRO A 113 -4.47 9.71 12.83
C PRO A 113 -5.79 9.14 13.34
N GLY A 114 -6.20 8.00 12.78
CA GLY A 114 -7.41 7.30 13.22
C GLY A 114 -8.74 7.89 12.74
N THR A 115 -8.75 8.98 11.95
CA THR A 115 -9.98 9.62 11.46
C THR A 115 -10.63 8.93 10.27
N GLY A 116 -10.01 7.86 9.75
CA GLY A 116 -10.61 7.03 8.69
C GLY A 116 -10.24 7.43 7.26
N LYS A 117 -9.14 8.16 7.04
CA LYS A 117 -8.67 8.58 5.70
C LYS A 117 -8.52 7.40 4.72
N THR A 118 -7.85 6.33 5.14
CA THR A 118 -7.68 5.11 4.34
C THR A 118 -9.01 4.42 4.06
N LEU A 119 -9.94 4.43 5.04
CA LEU A 119 -11.29 3.87 4.88
C LEU A 119 -12.10 4.69 3.86
N LEU A 120 -12.01 6.02 3.92
CA LEU A 120 -12.66 6.94 2.98
C LEU A 120 -12.15 6.71 1.55
N ALA A 121 -10.83 6.60 1.34
CA ALA A 121 -10.25 6.32 0.04
C ALA A 121 -10.75 4.98 -0.55
N ARG A 122 -10.85 3.95 0.28
CA ARG A 122 -11.43 2.66 -0.12
C ARG A 122 -12.92 2.77 -0.43
N ALA A 123 -13.64 3.59 0.31
CA ALA A 123 -15.07 3.80 0.08
C ALA A 123 -15.34 4.50 -1.26
N ILE A 124 -14.48 5.45 -1.67
CA ILE A 124 -14.56 6.09 -2.99
C ILE A 124 -14.43 5.04 -4.10
N ALA A 125 -13.43 4.18 -4.01
CA ALA A 125 -13.21 3.12 -5.01
C ALA A 125 -14.38 2.12 -5.04
N GLY A 126 -14.87 1.72 -3.88
CA GLY A 126 -16.02 0.81 -3.77
C GLY A 126 -17.32 1.41 -4.28
N GLU A 127 -17.55 2.71 -4.03
CA GLU A 127 -18.71 3.43 -4.52
C GLU A 127 -18.65 3.66 -6.05
N ALA A 128 -17.46 3.93 -6.57
CA ALA A 128 -17.22 4.05 -8.00
C ALA A 128 -17.17 2.69 -8.73
N GLY A 129 -16.94 1.59 -8.02
CA GLY A 129 -16.79 0.25 -8.60
C GLY A 129 -15.49 0.07 -9.39
N VAL A 130 -14.42 0.77 -9.01
CA VAL A 130 -13.13 0.75 -9.70
C VAL A 130 -12.06 0.03 -8.86
N PRO A 131 -10.99 -0.51 -9.50
CA PRO A 131 -9.85 -1.09 -8.80
C PRO A 131 -9.17 -0.10 -7.84
N PHE A 132 -8.69 -0.61 -6.70
CA PHE A 132 -8.02 0.16 -5.67
C PHE A 132 -6.61 -0.40 -5.43
N PHE A 133 -5.60 0.40 -5.74
CA PHE A 133 -4.21 0.10 -5.47
C PHE A 133 -3.77 0.87 -4.22
N SER A 134 -3.24 0.19 -3.22
CA SER A 134 -2.78 0.81 -1.98
C SER A 134 -1.32 0.53 -1.73
N ILE A 135 -0.59 1.58 -1.38
CA ILE A 135 0.82 1.54 -0.99
C ILE A 135 1.04 2.52 0.16
N SER A 136 1.99 2.21 1.04
CA SER A 136 2.46 3.17 2.05
C SER A 136 3.61 4.01 1.50
N GLY A 137 3.66 5.30 1.84
CA GLY A 137 4.80 6.16 1.54
C GLY A 137 6.12 5.59 2.08
N SER A 138 6.08 4.87 3.20
CA SER A 138 7.24 4.17 3.76
C SER A 138 7.78 3.05 2.85
N ASP A 139 6.92 2.43 2.03
CA ASP A 139 7.35 1.38 1.08
C ASP A 139 8.24 1.91 -0.05
N PHE A 140 8.26 3.22 -0.25
CA PHE A 140 9.12 3.88 -1.22
C PHE A 140 10.49 4.27 -0.66
N VAL A 141 10.64 4.31 0.66
CA VAL A 141 11.88 4.66 1.34
C VAL A 141 12.67 3.38 1.61
N GLU A 142 13.64 3.10 0.75
CA GLU A 142 14.51 1.94 0.88
C GLU A 142 15.97 2.40 1.05
N MET A 143 16.86 1.51 1.51
CA MET A 143 18.28 1.84 1.67
C MET A 143 19.07 1.86 0.33
N PHE A 144 18.46 1.37 -0.75
CA PHE A 144 19.13 1.28 -2.06
C PHE A 144 18.62 2.37 -3.00
N VAL A 145 19.56 3.17 -3.51
CA VAL A 145 19.27 4.29 -4.42
C VAL A 145 18.54 3.79 -5.67
N GLY A 146 17.46 4.48 -6.03
CA GLY A 146 16.68 4.22 -7.24
C GLY A 146 15.58 3.16 -7.11
N VAL A 147 15.53 2.38 -6.03
CA VAL A 147 14.48 1.36 -5.81
C VAL A 147 13.13 2.02 -5.58
N GLY A 148 13.07 3.07 -4.78
CA GLY A 148 11.85 3.84 -4.54
C GLY A 148 11.28 4.45 -5.82
N ALA A 149 12.12 5.08 -6.64
CA ALA A 149 11.74 5.66 -7.92
C ALA A 149 11.20 4.59 -8.91
N SER A 150 11.82 3.40 -8.94
CA SER A 150 11.34 2.29 -9.77
C SER A 150 9.96 1.79 -9.32
N ARG A 151 9.73 1.68 -8.00
CA ARG A 151 8.42 1.29 -7.45
C ARG A 151 7.33 2.30 -7.77
N VAL A 152 7.64 3.59 -7.72
CA VAL A 152 6.72 4.64 -8.14
C VAL A 152 6.32 4.40 -9.58
N ARG A 153 7.26 4.26 -10.50
CA ARG A 153 7.00 4.02 -11.92
C ARG A 153 6.14 2.78 -12.14
N ASP A 154 6.51 1.65 -11.54
CA ASP A 154 5.74 0.39 -11.64
C ASP A 154 4.29 0.55 -11.17
N MET A 155 4.08 1.25 -10.06
CA MET A 155 2.74 1.50 -9.52
C MET A 155 1.89 2.30 -10.51
N PHE A 156 2.45 3.36 -11.09
CA PHE A 156 1.76 4.19 -12.06
C PHE A 156 1.48 3.44 -13.36
N GLU A 157 2.41 2.61 -13.85
CA GLU A 157 2.17 1.73 -15.01
C GLU A 157 1.04 0.72 -14.73
N GLN A 158 0.99 0.15 -13.54
CA GLN A 158 -0.10 -0.74 -13.14
C GLN A 158 -1.43 0.00 -13.10
N GLY A 159 -1.46 1.22 -12.57
CA GLY A 159 -2.65 2.06 -12.58
C GLY A 159 -3.15 2.33 -14.00
N LYS A 160 -2.26 2.74 -14.92
CA LYS A 160 -2.61 2.96 -16.33
C LYS A 160 -3.20 1.72 -17.00
N LYS A 161 -2.63 0.55 -16.74
CA LYS A 161 -3.12 -0.74 -17.31
C LYS A 161 -4.50 -1.14 -16.80
N ASN A 162 -4.91 -0.64 -15.63
CA ASN A 162 -6.16 -0.99 -14.96
C ASN A 162 -7.12 0.20 -14.85
N ALA A 163 -6.95 1.21 -15.66
CA ALA A 163 -7.85 2.35 -15.69
C ALA A 163 -9.27 1.97 -16.17
N PRO A 164 -10.34 2.55 -15.57
CA PRO A 164 -10.33 3.53 -14.49
C PRO A 164 -10.00 2.90 -13.12
N CYS A 165 -9.13 3.56 -12.33
CA CYS A 165 -8.73 3.07 -11.02
C CYS A 165 -8.34 4.19 -10.05
N ILE A 166 -8.21 3.84 -8.77
CA ILE A 166 -7.64 4.71 -7.74
C ILE A 166 -6.29 4.16 -7.29
N ILE A 167 -5.28 5.04 -7.26
CA ILE A 167 -3.99 4.81 -6.62
C ILE A 167 -4.00 5.55 -5.28
N PHE A 168 -3.89 4.82 -4.20
CA PHE A 168 -3.86 5.37 -2.85
C PHE A 168 -2.47 5.28 -2.24
N ILE A 169 -1.95 6.41 -1.79
CA ILE A 169 -0.66 6.52 -1.11
C ILE A 169 -0.92 6.94 0.33
N ASP A 170 -0.78 6.02 1.26
CA ASP A 170 -0.89 6.34 2.69
C ASP A 170 0.43 6.93 3.20
N GLU A 171 0.38 7.78 4.22
CA GLU A 171 1.57 8.40 4.84
C GLU A 171 2.52 9.04 3.81
N ILE A 172 1.95 9.83 2.88
CA ILE A 172 2.73 10.48 1.80
C ILE A 172 3.88 11.33 2.33
N ASP A 173 3.79 11.82 3.56
CA ASP A 173 4.83 12.60 4.25
C ASP A 173 6.13 11.80 4.50
N ALA A 174 6.10 10.47 4.41
CA ALA A 174 7.33 9.67 4.42
C ALA A 174 8.26 9.97 3.24
N VAL A 175 7.69 10.25 2.07
CA VAL A 175 8.41 10.57 0.81
C VAL A 175 8.36 12.06 0.50
N GLY A 176 7.21 12.67 0.71
CA GLY A 176 6.90 14.05 0.30
C GLY A 176 7.38 15.14 1.24
N ARG A 177 8.29 14.87 2.17
CA ARG A 177 8.79 15.86 3.11
C ARG A 177 9.62 16.94 2.42
N HIS A 178 9.43 18.19 2.85
CA HIS A 178 10.18 19.36 2.38
C HIS A 178 11.69 19.15 2.48
N ARG A 179 12.43 19.68 1.49
CA ARG A 179 13.89 19.72 1.41
C ARG A 179 14.45 20.54 2.58
N GLY A 180 14.72 19.92 3.69
CA GLY A 180 15.33 20.54 4.88
C GLY A 180 16.76 20.07 5.02
N ALA A 181 17.64 20.97 5.46
CA ALA A 181 19.07 20.76 5.68
C ALA A 181 19.34 19.57 6.63
N GLY A 182 19.37 18.36 6.09
CA GLY A 182 19.83 17.15 6.77
C GLY A 182 21.09 16.64 6.08
N LEU A 183 22.23 16.80 6.76
CA LEU A 183 23.51 16.18 6.36
C LEU A 183 23.43 14.66 6.53
N GLY A 184 23.02 13.93 5.46
CA GLY A 184 23.04 12.47 5.50
C GLY A 184 22.51 11.83 4.23
N GLY A 185 23.17 10.80 3.70
CA GLY A 185 22.91 10.10 2.43
C GLY A 185 21.54 9.40 2.27
N GLY A 186 20.65 9.45 3.27
CA GLY A 186 19.26 8.98 3.16
C GLY A 186 18.30 10.01 2.56
N ASN A 187 18.75 11.25 2.34
CA ASN A 187 17.90 12.29 1.75
C ASN A 187 17.86 12.21 0.22
N ASP A 188 18.95 11.76 -0.41
CA ASP A 188 19.07 11.72 -1.87
C ASP A 188 18.07 10.73 -2.49
N GLU A 189 17.83 9.58 -1.84
CA GLU A 189 16.87 8.58 -2.32
C GLU A 189 15.43 9.08 -2.21
N ARG A 190 15.09 9.71 -1.08
CA ARG A 190 13.74 10.29 -0.89
C ARG A 190 13.48 11.39 -1.91
N GLU A 191 14.46 12.25 -2.15
CA GLU A 191 14.36 13.31 -3.15
C GLU A 191 14.21 12.75 -4.56
N GLN A 192 14.99 11.72 -4.91
CA GLN A 192 14.85 11.05 -6.21
C GLN A 192 13.47 10.40 -6.36
N THR A 193 12.95 9.77 -5.30
CA THR A 193 11.64 9.16 -5.30
C THR A 193 10.53 10.19 -5.40
N LEU A 194 10.64 11.31 -4.67
CA LEU A 194 9.71 12.44 -4.77
C LEU A 194 9.72 13.02 -6.18
N ASN A 195 10.90 13.27 -6.76
CA ASN A 195 11.01 13.80 -8.11
C ASN A 195 10.37 12.84 -9.13
N GLN A 196 10.56 11.51 -8.98
CA GLN A 196 9.90 10.54 -9.85
C GLN A 196 8.38 10.58 -9.67
N LEU A 197 7.87 10.70 -8.44
CA LEU A 197 6.43 10.84 -8.17
C LEU A 197 5.86 12.08 -8.88
N LEU A 198 6.56 13.22 -8.79
CA LEU A 198 6.14 14.45 -9.46
C LEU A 198 6.13 14.29 -10.98
N VAL A 199 7.15 13.65 -11.56
CA VAL A 199 7.23 13.37 -13.00
C VAL A 199 6.08 12.48 -13.46
N GLU A 200 5.79 11.40 -12.72
CA GLU A 200 4.68 10.51 -13.06
C GLU A 200 3.33 11.25 -12.97
N MET A 201 3.10 12.06 -11.93
CA MET A 201 1.88 12.86 -11.80
C MET A 201 1.71 13.88 -12.92
N ASP A 202 2.79 14.54 -13.33
CA ASP A 202 2.77 15.51 -14.44
C ASP A 202 2.54 14.81 -15.79
N GLY A 203 3.06 13.59 -15.95
CA GLY A 203 2.93 12.76 -17.14
C GLY A 203 1.55 12.14 -17.35
N PHE A 204 0.61 12.29 -16.39
CA PHE A 204 -0.76 11.84 -16.56
C PHE A 204 -1.60 12.86 -17.33
N GLU A 205 -2.29 12.41 -18.36
CA GLU A 205 -3.35 13.19 -18.96
C GLU A 205 -4.63 13.08 -18.11
N ALA A 206 -5.39 14.17 -18.00
CA ALA A 206 -6.63 14.20 -17.22
C ALA A 206 -7.70 13.16 -17.67
N ASN A 207 -7.49 12.55 -18.84
CA ASN A 207 -8.42 11.63 -19.48
C ASN A 207 -8.08 10.14 -19.28
N GLU A 208 -6.97 9.80 -18.60
CA GLU A 208 -6.54 8.41 -18.44
C GLU A 208 -7.39 7.62 -17.41
N GLY A 209 -8.30 8.28 -16.69
CA GLY A 209 -9.19 7.62 -15.73
C GLY A 209 -8.50 7.15 -14.45
N VAL A 210 -7.26 7.57 -14.21
CA VAL A 210 -6.53 7.25 -12.98
C VAL A 210 -6.59 8.45 -12.05
N ILE A 211 -7.04 8.24 -10.82
CA ILE A 211 -7.04 9.25 -9.77
C ILE A 211 -6.09 8.85 -8.66
N ILE A 212 -5.25 9.79 -8.26
CA ILE A 212 -4.30 9.59 -7.15
C ILE A 212 -4.91 10.17 -5.89
N VAL A 213 -5.03 9.36 -4.86
CA VAL A 213 -5.46 9.82 -3.53
C VAL A 213 -4.31 9.62 -2.57
N ALA A 214 -3.87 10.66 -1.89
CA ALA A 214 -2.85 10.53 -0.85
C ALA A 214 -3.43 10.89 0.51
N ALA A 215 -2.85 10.34 1.58
CA ALA A 215 -3.21 10.67 2.95
C ALA A 215 -1.99 11.10 3.75
N THR A 216 -2.17 12.11 4.61
CA THR A 216 -1.16 12.55 5.55
C THR A 216 -1.77 13.00 6.88
N ASN A 217 -1.01 12.82 7.95
CA ASN A 217 -1.33 13.38 9.26
C ASN A 217 -0.59 14.72 9.50
N ARG A 218 0.36 15.06 8.61
CA ARG A 218 1.27 16.18 8.76
C ARG A 218 1.41 16.98 7.48
N PRO A 219 0.40 17.78 7.11
CA PRO A 219 0.43 18.57 5.88
C PRO A 219 1.53 19.65 5.90
N ASP A 220 1.94 20.08 7.09
CA ASP A 220 2.96 21.10 7.34
C ASP A 220 4.36 20.71 6.84
N VAL A 221 4.65 19.42 6.76
CA VAL A 221 5.97 18.91 6.33
C VAL A 221 6.05 18.58 4.84
N LEU A 222 4.93 18.66 4.11
CA LEU A 222 4.90 18.31 2.69
C LEU A 222 5.59 19.35 1.81
N ASP A 223 6.27 18.87 0.77
CA ASP A 223 6.86 19.74 -0.25
C ASP A 223 5.74 20.47 -1.01
N PRO A 224 5.79 21.83 -1.09
CA PRO A 224 4.81 22.62 -1.81
C PRO A 224 4.65 22.21 -3.28
N ALA A 225 5.64 21.57 -3.88
CA ALA A 225 5.57 21.07 -5.24
C ALA A 225 4.47 20.02 -5.44
N LEU A 226 4.13 19.24 -4.40
CA LEU A 226 3.02 18.27 -4.43
C LEU A 226 1.65 18.94 -4.51
N LEU A 227 1.53 20.16 -3.96
CA LEU A 227 0.27 20.91 -3.84
C LEU A 227 0.01 21.84 -5.03
N ARG A 228 0.87 21.80 -6.06
CA ARG A 228 0.69 22.60 -7.27
C ARG A 228 -0.47 22.08 -8.12
N PRO A 229 -1.18 22.97 -8.84
CA PRO A 229 -2.21 22.58 -9.80
C PRO A 229 -1.70 21.52 -10.79
N GLY A 230 -2.52 20.50 -11.05
CA GLY A 230 -2.15 19.35 -11.89
C GLY A 230 -1.58 18.16 -11.12
N ARG A 231 -1.47 18.28 -9.79
CA ARG A 231 -0.99 17.21 -8.87
C ARG A 231 -2.05 16.93 -7.81
N PHE A 232 -1.82 17.29 -6.54
CA PHE A 232 -2.87 17.23 -5.52
C PHE A 232 -3.66 18.54 -5.52
N ASP A 233 -4.51 18.69 -6.51
CA ASP A 233 -5.30 19.89 -6.73
C ASP A 233 -6.35 20.13 -5.65
N ARG A 234 -6.81 19.04 -5.03
CA ARG A 234 -7.84 19.08 -4.01
C ARG A 234 -7.30 18.60 -2.68
N GLN A 235 -7.48 19.43 -1.67
CA GLN A 235 -7.17 19.07 -0.29
C GLN A 235 -8.48 18.88 0.48
N VAL A 236 -8.72 17.68 0.98
CA VAL A 236 -9.92 17.33 1.74
C VAL A 236 -9.53 17.12 3.19
N VAL A 237 -10.09 17.93 4.06
CA VAL A 237 -9.84 17.83 5.51
C VAL A 237 -10.75 16.77 6.10
N VAL A 238 -10.14 15.82 6.83
CA VAL A 238 -10.84 14.77 7.57
C VAL A 238 -10.62 15.02 9.07
N PRO A 239 -11.47 15.84 9.71
CA PRO A 239 -11.28 16.25 11.08
C PRO A 239 -11.59 15.12 12.07
N ALA A 240 -11.20 15.33 13.34
CA ALA A 240 -11.72 14.49 14.42
C ALA A 240 -13.25 14.62 14.51
N PRO A 241 -13.98 13.52 14.77
CA PRO A 241 -15.44 13.55 14.74
C PRO A 241 -16.02 14.33 15.93
N ASP A 242 -17.05 15.11 15.67
CA ASP A 242 -17.89 15.74 16.69
C ASP A 242 -18.77 14.70 17.43
N ILE A 243 -19.59 15.14 18.37
CA ILE A 243 -20.46 14.23 19.14
C ILE A 243 -21.42 13.43 18.23
N ILE A 244 -21.97 14.09 17.20
CA ILE A 244 -22.92 13.46 16.27
C ILE A 244 -22.15 12.48 15.38
N GLY A 245 -20.97 12.87 14.91
CA GLY A 245 -20.09 12.02 14.14
C GLY A 245 -19.67 10.78 14.92
N ARG A 246 -19.29 10.92 16.19
CA ARG A 246 -18.94 9.78 17.06
C ARG A 246 -20.13 8.83 17.25
N ASP A 247 -21.33 9.33 17.44
CA ASP A 247 -22.54 8.49 17.53
C ASP A 247 -22.78 7.71 16.22
N LYS A 248 -22.64 8.37 15.06
CA LYS A 248 -22.73 7.71 13.75
C LYS A 248 -21.67 6.63 13.59
N ILE A 249 -20.41 6.90 13.97
CA ILE A 249 -19.29 5.96 13.91
C ILE A 249 -19.57 4.75 14.81
N LEU A 250 -19.98 4.98 16.06
CA LEU A 250 -20.37 3.91 16.99
C LEU A 250 -21.46 3.03 16.41
N LYS A 251 -22.50 3.62 15.81
CA LYS A 251 -23.57 2.87 15.14
C LYS A 251 -23.08 1.98 14.02
N VAL A 252 -22.08 2.42 13.25
CA VAL A 252 -21.46 1.61 12.18
C VAL A 252 -20.72 0.42 12.79
N HIS A 253 -19.87 0.65 13.79
CA HIS A 253 -19.05 -0.41 14.40
C HIS A 253 -19.86 -1.41 15.21
N THR A 254 -20.98 -0.97 15.81
CA THR A 254 -21.86 -1.82 16.61
C THR A 254 -22.80 -2.70 15.78
N ARG A 255 -22.94 -2.48 14.46
CA ARG A 255 -23.79 -3.31 13.58
C ARG A 255 -23.51 -4.81 13.66
N LYS A 256 -22.24 -5.18 13.94
CA LYS A 256 -21.78 -6.58 13.97
C LYS A 256 -21.83 -7.21 15.37
N ILE A 257 -22.21 -6.45 16.39
CA ILE A 257 -22.20 -6.91 17.78
C ILE A 257 -23.65 -7.06 18.28
N LYS A 258 -23.86 -8.09 19.10
CA LYS A 258 -25.13 -8.26 19.81
C LYS A 258 -25.13 -7.37 21.06
N MET A 259 -25.85 -6.25 21.02
CA MET A 259 -25.95 -5.30 22.12
C MET A 259 -27.29 -5.41 22.81
N ASP A 260 -27.33 -5.05 24.10
CA ASP A 260 -28.55 -4.83 24.85
C ASP A 260 -29.29 -3.59 24.32
N LYS A 261 -30.60 -3.62 24.34
CA LYS A 261 -31.45 -2.49 23.90
C LYS A 261 -31.30 -1.23 24.76
N SER A 262 -30.80 -1.36 25.98
CA SER A 262 -30.53 -0.25 26.88
C SER A 262 -29.30 0.56 26.50
N VAL A 263 -28.39 0.01 25.66
CA VAL A 263 -27.17 0.67 25.24
C VAL A 263 -27.48 1.83 24.30
N LYS A 264 -27.15 3.04 24.75
CA LYS A 264 -27.34 4.28 23.99
C LYS A 264 -25.98 4.75 23.46
N THR A 265 -25.72 4.59 22.15
CA THR A 265 -24.48 5.01 21.50
C THR A 265 -24.19 6.50 21.70
N ILE A 266 -25.21 7.34 21.75
CA ILE A 266 -25.06 8.77 22.02
C ILE A 266 -24.50 9.07 23.42
N SER A 267 -24.77 8.25 24.42
CA SER A 267 -24.20 8.40 25.77
C SER A 267 -22.70 8.09 25.74
N ILE A 268 -22.29 7.04 25.01
CA ILE A 268 -20.89 6.68 24.79
C ILE A 268 -20.20 7.81 24.02
N ALA A 269 -20.81 8.35 22.96
CA ALA A 269 -20.27 9.46 22.19
C ALA A 269 -20.02 10.72 23.03
N ARG A 270 -20.91 11.01 23.99
CA ARG A 270 -20.74 12.15 24.93
C ARG A 270 -19.60 11.94 25.92
N SER A 271 -19.40 10.71 26.37
CA SER A 271 -18.35 10.37 27.36
C SER A 271 -16.96 10.14 26.73
N THR A 272 -16.80 10.26 25.41
CA THR A 272 -15.56 10.05 24.67
C THR A 272 -15.11 11.29 23.88
N PRO A 273 -14.92 12.46 24.53
CA PRO A 273 -14.44 13.66 23.84
C PRO A 273 -13.02 13.43 23.29
N GLY A 274 -12.76 13.92 22.06
CA GLY A 274 -11.46 13.82 21.43
C GLY A 274 -11.10 12.45 20.81
N PHE A 275 -11.97 11.44 20.97
CA PHE A 275 -11.72 10.11 20.38
C PHE A 275 -11.89 10.13 18.87
N SER A 276 -10.91 9.51 18.19
CA SER A 276 -10.96 9.27 16.75
C SER A 276 -11.88 8.09 16.41
N GLY A 277 -12.11 7.88 15.10
CA GLY A 277 -12.86 6.70 14.65
C GLY A 277 -12.20 5.37 15.02
N ALA A 278 -10.87 5.33 15.04
CA ALA A 278 -10.12 4.15 15.45
C ALA A 278 -10.27 3.86 16.94
N ASP A 279 -10.24 4.89 17.80
CA ASP A 279 -10.43 4.74 19.24
C ASP A 279 -11.83 4.24 19.56
N LEU A 280 -12.85 4.77 18.87
CA LEU A 280 -14.23 4.31 19.03
C LEU A 280 -14.42 2.86 18.57
N ALA A 281 -13.77 2.46 17.45
CA ALA A 281 -13.78 1.07 17.02
C ALA A 281 -13.13 0.15 18.04
N ASN A 282 -12.03 0.61 18.68
CA ASN A 282 -11.37 -0.13 19.74
C ASN A 282 -12.27 -0.29 20.99
N ILE A 283 -12.94 0.78 21.44
CA ILE A 283 -13.90 0.68 22.57
C ILE A 283 -14.97 -0.37 22.28
N VAL A 284 -15.52 -0.38 21.08
CA VAL A 284 -16.55 -1.34 20.68
C VAL A 284 -16.00 -2.76 20.73
N ASN A 285 -14.78 -2.97 20.28
CA ASN A 285 -14.12 -4.28 20.35
C ASN A 285 -13.81 -4.70 21.79
N GLU A 286 -13.27 -3.79 22.62
CA GLU A 286 -12.97 -4.08 24.02
C GLU A 286 -14.22 -4.38 24.83
N ALA A 287 -15.32 -3.66 24.63
CA ALA A 287 -16.61 -3.96 25.27
C ALA A 287 -17.10 -5.37 24.92
N ALA A 288 -16.95 -5.79 23.67
CA ALA A 288 -17.28 -7.15 23.26
C ALA A 288 -16.37 -8.20 23.90
N LEU A 289 -15.07 -7.93 24.03
CA LEU A 289 -14.12 -8.80 24.71
C LEU A 289 -14.39 -8.92 26.21
N ILE A 290 -14.75 -7.83 26.88
CA ILE A 290 -15.13 -7.80 28.30
C ILE A 290 -16.39 -8.62 28.51
N ALA A 291 -17.42 -8.44 27.69
CA ALA A 291 -18.64 -9.22 27.74
C ALA A 291 -18.37 -10.74 27.57
N ALA A 292 -17.49 -11.07 26.62
CA ALA A 292 -17.07 -12.46 26.40
C ALA A 292 -16.33 -13.06 27.61
N ARG A 293 -15.39 -12.33 28.22
CA ARG A 293 -14.70 -12.73 29.45
C ARG A 293 -15.65 -12.96 30.62
N LYS A 294 -16.72 -12.16 30.69
CA LYS A 294 -17.79 -12.31 31.70
C LYS A 294 -18.83 -13.38 31.33
N ASN A 295 -18.60 -14.16 30.24
CA ASN A 295 -19.53 -15.17 29.71
C ASN A 295 -20.94 -14.61 29.39
N LYS A 296 -21.06 -13.32 29.04
CA LYS A 296 -22.33 -12.71 28.65
C LYS A 296 -22.65 -13.05 27.19
N LYS A 297 -23.94 -13.12 26.84
CA LYS A 297 -24.39 -13.35 25.45
C LYS A 297 -24.62 -12.06 24.67
N ILE A 298 -24.69 -10.93 25.34
CA ILE A 298 -24.97 -9.60 24.83
C ILE A 298 -24.08 -8.59 25.55
N VAL A 299 -23.68 -7.53 24.85
CA VAL A 299 -22.87 -6.44 25.39
C VAL A 299 -23.78 -5.43 26.04
N THR A 300 -23.48 -5.04 27.28
CA THR A 300 -24.25 -4.09 28.10
C THR A 300 -23.56 -2.74 28.19
N MET A 301 -24.24 -1.71 28.73
CA MET A 301 -23.65 -0.38 28.93
C MET A 301 -22.45 -0.43 29.88
N ASP A 302 -22.52 -1.23 30.94
CA ASP A 302 -21.39 -1.41 31.89
C ASP A 302 -20.12 -1.92 31.21
N ASP A 303 -20.26 -2.82 30.19
CA ASP A 303 -19.11 -3.33 29.45
C ASP A 303 -18.46 -2.24 28.59
N PHE A 304 -19.25 -1.28 28.10
CA PHE A 304 -18.73 -0.09 27.41
C PHE A 304 -18.07 0.90 28.36
N GLU A 305 -18.57 1.07 29.59
CA GLU A 305 -17.93 1.90 30.60
C GLU A 305 -16.60 1.33 31.03
N ASP A 306 -16.53 0.04 31.30
CA ASP A 306 -15.29 -0.67 31.60
C ASP A 306 -14.27 -0.54 30.44
N ALA A 307 -14.73 -0.71 29.19
CA ALA A 307 -13.88 -0.58 28.01
C ALA A 307 -13.33 0.84 27.81
N LYS A 308 -14.15 1.86 28.09
CA LYS A 308 -13.75 3.26 28.04
C LYS A 308 -12.66 3.55 29.08
N ASP A 309 -12.83 3.09 30.31
CA ASP A 309 -11.87 3.32 31.38
C ASP A 309 -10.53 2.67 31.07
N LEU A 310 -10.53 1.46 30.53
CA LEU A 310 -9.29 0.81 30.05
C LEU A 310 -8.64 1.61 28.91
N SER A 311 -9.41 2.12 27.97
CA SER A 311 -8.89 2.92 26.85
C SER A 311 -8.27 4.24 27.32
N LEU A 312 -8.90 4.90 28.29
CA LEU A 312 -8.38 6.14 28.86
C LEU A 312 -7.08 5.96 29.62
N ILE A 313 -6.88 4.83 30.31
CA ILE A 313 -5.62 4.49 31.00
C ILE A 313 -4.48 4.37 29.97
N HIS A 314 -4.72 3.73 28.83
CA HIS A 314 -3.71 3.59 27.77
C HIS A 314 -3.38 4.91 27.07
N ILE A 315 -4.31 5.85 26.97
CA ILE A 315 -4.07 7.18 26.38
C ILE A 315 -3.31 8.08 27.36
N SER A 316 -3.53 7.94 28.67
CA SER A 316 -2.94 8.78 29.70
C SER A 316 -1.56 8.34 30.20
N GLU A 317 -1.14 7.10 29.92
CA GLU A 317 0.25 6.67 30.17
C GLU A 317 1.15 7.04 28.99
N PRO A 318 1.98 8.09 29.12
CA PRO A 318 3.06 8.29 28.16
C PRO A 318 3.98 7.07 28.25
N THR A 319 4.25 6.41 27.14
CA THR A 319 5.27 5.37 27.01
C THR A 319 6.51 5.81 27.78
N ARG A 320 6.75 5.23 28.96
CA ARG A 320 8.02 5.43 29.70
C ARG A 320 9.11 4.94 28.76
N PRO A 321 10.10 5.77 28.41
CA PRO A 321 11.26 5.27 27.70
C PRO A 321 11.90 4.21 28.61
N ASN A 322 11.99 2.99 28.11
CA ASN A 322 12.77 1.95 28.76
C ASN A 322 14.20 2.45 28.88
N CYS A 323 14.65 2.68 30.13
CA CYS A 323 16.05 2.90 30.46
C CYS A 323 16.88 1.66 30.11
#